data_81e95b81ca94dd9612d3cdd69ee7c680
#
_entry.id   81e95b81ca94dd9612d3cdd69ee7c680
#
_cell.length_a   1.000
_cell.length_b   1.000
_cell.length_c   1.000
_cell.angle_alpha   90.00
_cell.angle_beta   90.00
_cell.angle_gamma   90.00
#
_symmetry.space_group_name_H-M   'P 1'
#
loop_
_entity.id
_entity.type
_entity.pdbx_description
1 polymer ?
#
loop_
_entity_poly.entity_id
_entity_poly.type
_entity_poly.pdbx_seq_one_letter_code
_entity_poly.pdbx_strand_id
1 'polypeptide(L)'
;MGKYPVISISLKGIDADSYAQARAQIVKTMNREARRFQFLLESTKLTSIDKDLYRELLNRNMAEDTITSSLQEMTELLEIHYGQKVIVLIDEYDVPLEKAHENGYYHEMVLLLRNLFGNVLKTNRSLAFAVLTGCLRIAKESIFTGLNNFKVYSITNMEFDETFGFTDAEVREMLQYYELIDKYEEVKEWYDGYRFGNTEVYCPWDVVNYCSDHVKYPNAAPENYWMNTSGNNVMNRFIDSVQQPDMLTKAELGWLVNGETVVKKIDETVTYDDLYSTMDHLWSTLFMTGYLTQKGKEVDGRYCLAIPNQEIKNIVTERILTLFRNDVRKDGRAVL
;
A
#
# COMPACT_ATOMS: atom_id res chain seq x y z
N MET A 1 21.74 -3.49 -16.06
CA MET A 1 21.54 -2.67 -14.85
C MET A 1 22.56 -1.53 -14.84
N GLY A 2 22.34 -0.44 -14.06
CA GLY A 2 23.33 0.64 -13.88
C GLY A 2 23.41 1.67 -15.02
N LYS A 3 22.38 1.79 -15.85
CA LYS A 3 22.37 2.78 -16.96
C LYS A 3 21.87 4.16 -16.55
N TYR A 4 21.11 4.28 -15.48
CA TYR A 4 20.50 5.53 -15.02
C TYR A 4 20.84 5.79 -13.56
N PRO A 5 21.04 7.04 -13.13
CA PRO A 5 20.98 7.40 -11.72
C PRO A 5 19.56 7.19 -11.19
N VAL A 6 19.45 6.71 -9.95
CA VAL A 6 18.16 6.37 -9.33
C VAL A 6 18.06 7.03 -7.97
N ILE A 7 17.01 7.83 -7.78
CA ILE A 7 16.52 8.30 -6.48
C ILE A 7 15.47 7.31 -6.00
N SER A 8 15.59 6.83 -4.77
CA SER A 8 14.66 5.85 -4.19
C SER A 8 14.32 6.22 -2.75
N ILE A 9 13.08 6.57 -2.50
CA ILE A 9 12.57 6.89 -1.17
C ILE A 9 11.40 5.99 -0.81
N SER A 10 11.29 5.63 0.47
CA SER A 10 10.09 5.03 1.03
C SER A 10 9.50 5.96 2.08
N LEU A 11 8.20 6.20 1.99
CA LEU A 11 7.44 7.02 2.93
C LEU A 11 6.79 6.19 4.04
N LYS A 12 7.02 4.86 4.06
CA LYS A 12 6.51 3.92 5.06
C LYS A 12 6.74 4.36 6.51
N GLY A 13 7.89 4.97 6.78
CA GLY A 13 8.28 5.37 8.13
C GLY A 13 7.72 6.72 8.58
N ILE A 14 6.82 7.34 7.82
CA ILE A 14 6.21 8.63 8.18
C ILE A 14 4.91 8.35 8.94
N ASP A 15 5.08 8.07 10.23
CA ASP A 15 4.03 7.81 11.20
C ASP A 15 4.21 8.78 12.37
N ALA A 16 3.28 9.71 12.55
CA ALA A 16 3.43 10.81 13.49
C ALA A 16 2.07 11.34 13.97
N ASP A 17 2.03 11.78 15.23
CA ASP A 17 0.84 12.32 15.88
C ASP A 17 0.54 13.78 15.50
N SER A 18 1.44 14.43 14.75
CA SER A 18 1.28 15.84 14.35
C SER A 18 2.01 16.14 13.04
N TYR A 19 1.53 17.19 12.33
CA TYR A 19 2.16 17.67 11.11
C TYR A 19 3.64 18.03 11.29
N ALA A 20 3.99 18.68 12.41
CA ALA A 20 5.36 19.07 12.67
C ALA A 20 6.32 17.86 12.77
N GLN A 21 5.88 16.78 13.43
CA GLN A 21 6.64 15.53 13.52
C GLN A 21 6.71 14.82 12.17
N ALA A 22 5.60 14.72 11.45
CA ALA A 22 5.56 14.12 10.12
C ALA A 22 6.48 14.85 9.14
N ARG A 23 6.45 16.18 9.14
CA ARG A 23 7.35 17.03 8.37
C ARG A 23 8.83 16.76 8.70
N ALA A 24 9.17 16.64 9.98
CA ALA A 24 10.54 16.31 10.40
C ALA A 24 10.99 14.92 9.91
N GLN A 25 10.08 13.94 9.87
CA GLN A 25 10.35 12.61 9.31
C GLN A 25 10.56 12.67 7.79
N ILE A 26 9.79 13.49 7.06
CA ILE A 26 9.99 13.73 5.62
C ILE A 26 11.38 14.35 5.39
N VAL A 27 11.76 15.41 6.13
CA VAL A 27 13.09 16.02 6.06
C VAL A 27 14.18 14.96 6.27
N LYS A 28 14.03 14.10 7.27
CA LYS A 28 15.00 13.02 7.55
C LYS A 28 15.09 12.03 6.38
N THR A 29 13.98 11.73 5.72
CA THR A 29 13.94 10.82 4.56
C THR A 29 14.65 11.46 3.36
N MET A 30 14.33 12.70 3.02
CA MET A 30 14.99 13.45 1.94
C MET A 30 16.50 13.61 2.20
N ASN A 31 16.88 13.98 3.42
CA ASN A 31 18.28 14.13 3.81
C ASN A 31 19.05 12.80 3.71
N ARG A 32 18.43 11.66 4.10
CA ARG A 32 19.04 10.33 3.95
C ARG A 32 19.31 10.01 2.49
N GLU A 33 18.36 10.28 1.62
CA GLU A 33 18.52 10.02 0.21
C GLU A 33 19.56 10.97 -0.41
N ALA A 34 19.52 12.26 -0.08
CA ALA A 34 20.55 13.20 -0.51
C ALA A 34 21.97 12.73 -0.13
N ARG A 35 22.17 12.20 1.07
CA ARG A 35 23.49 11.71 1.54
C ARG A 35 24.07 10.58 0.69
N ARG A 36 23.25 9.80 0.00
CA ARG A 36 23.74 8.77 -0.94
C ARG A 36 24.54 9.38 -2.09
N PHE A 37 24.27 10.62 -2.42
CA PHE A 37 24.89 11.35 -3.52
C PHE A 37 25.92 12.41 -3.05
N GLN A 38 26.47 12.26 -1.85
CA GLN A 38 27.40 13.25 -1.27
C GLN A 38 28.63 13.54 -2.12
N PHE A 39 28.99 12.62 -3.04
CA PHE A 39 30.03 12.83 -4.05
C PHE A 39 29.75 14.02 -4.99
N LEU A 40 28.51 14.51 -5.08
CA LEU A 40 28.16 15.70 -5.87
C LEU A 40 28.89 16.94 -5.38
N LEU A 41 29.26 17.04 -4.10
CA LEU A 41 30.08 18.12 -3.57
C LEU A 41 31.48 18.18 -4.21
N GLU A 42 32.00 17.05 -4.65
CA GLU A 42 33.33 16.92 -5.31
C GLU A 42 33.20 16.93 -6.84
N SER A 43 31.98 17.01 -7.37
CA SER A 43 31.76 17.01 -8.81
C SER A 43 32.38 18.23 -9.47
N THR A 44 33.14 17.99 -10.54
CA THR A 44 33.73 19.04 -11.37
C THR A 44 32.76 19.64 -12.38
N LYS A 45 31.60 19.00 -12.56
CA LYS A 45 30.56 19.46 -13.48
C LYS A 45 29.54 20.40 -12.82
N LEU A 46 29.47 20.39 -11.50
CA LEU A 46 28.60 21.26 -10.73
C LEU A 46 29.30 22.58 -10.41
N THR A 47 28.55 23.66 -10.57
CA THR A 47 28.98 25.00 -10.16
C THR A 47 29.01 25.16 -8.64
N SER A 48 29.57 26.25 -8.13
CA SER A 48 29.49 26.58 -6.68
C SER A 48 28.04 26.74 -6.22
N ILE A 49 27.20 27.36 -7.06
CA ILE A 49 25.76 27.57 -6.76
C ILE A 49 25.05 26.21 -6.64
N ASP A 50 25.30 25.28 -7.56
CA ASP A 50 24.71 23.93 -7.51
C ASP A 50 25.12 23.19 -6.23
N LYS A 51 26.37 23.34 -5.81
CA LYS A 51 26.88 22.75 -4.57
C LYS A 51 26.30 23.39 -3.31
N ASP A 52 26.02 24.70 -3.34
CA ASP A 52 25.34 25.38 -2.24
C ASP A 52 23.88 24.90 -2.13
N LEU A 53 23.18 24.81 -3.24
CA LEU A 53 21.84 24.22 -3.30
C LEU A 53 21.84 22.78 -2.73
N TYR A 54 22.81 21.96 -3.13
CA TYR A 54 22.94 20.61 -2.59
C TYR A 54 23.20 20.57 -1.08
N ARG A 55 23.95 21.54 -0.52
CA ARG A 55 24.17 21.66 0.92
C ARG A 55 22.87 21.91 1.70
N GLU A 56 21.92 22.62 1.10
CA GLU A 56 20.59 22.82 1.70
C GLU A 56 19.83 21.49 1.82
N LEU A 57 19.94 20.59 0.84
CA LEU A 57 19.37 19.25 0.91
C LEU A 57 20.01 18.35 1.98
N LEU A 58 21.25 18.66 2.37
CA LEU A 58 21.94 17.97 3.48
C LEU A 58 21.61 18.57 4.85
N ASN A 59 20.88 19.69 4.91
CA ASN A 59 20.48 20.32 6.16
C ASN A 59 19.37 19.49 6.84
N ARG A 60 19.47 19.32 8.16
CA ARG A 60 18.45 18.63 8.96
C ARG A 60 17.23 19.51 9.28
N ASN A 61 17.30 20.78 8.99
CA ASN A 61 16.25 21.76 9.20
C ASN A 61 15.92 22.46 7.88
N MET A 62 15.42 21.68 6.90
CA MET A 62 15.02 22.22 5.60
C MET A 62 13.84 23.17 5.75
N ALA A 63 13.83 24.28 5.01
CA ALA A 63 12.65 25.09 4.82
C ALA A 63 11.59 24.33 4.01
N GLU A 64 10.34 24.76 4.02
CA GLU A 64 9.25 24.03 3.34
C GLU A 64 9.38 24.04 1.82
N ASP A 65 9.86 25.14 1.27
CA ASP A 65 10.18 25.23 -0.15
C ASP A 65 11.31 24.28 -0.55
N THR A 66 12.38 24.17 0.27
CA THR A 66 13.45 23.19 0.07
C THR A 66 12.93 21.73 0.14
N ILE A 67 12.00 21.42 1.04
CA ILE A 67 11.40 20.08 1.09
C ILE A 67 10.65 19.78 -0.20
N THR A 68 9.81 20.71 -0.64
CA THR A 68 8.95 20.51 -1.80
C THR A 68 9.72 20.47 -3.12
N SER A 69 10.86 21.14 -3.23
CA SER A 69 11.75 21.12 -4.41
C SER A 69 12.81 20.00 -4.36
N SER A 70 13.04 19.37 -3.21
CA SER A 70 14.18 18.49 -2.95
C SER A 70 14.39 17.37 -3.97
N LEU A 71 13.32 16.68 -4.38
CA LEU A 71 13.40 15.59 -5.35
C LEU A 71 13.72 16.12 -6.74
N GLN A 72 13.13 17.24 -7.15
CA GLN A 72 13.43 17.89 -8.43
C GLN A 72 14.87 18.32 -8.49
N GLU A 73 15.35 19.06 -7.49
CA GLU A 73 16.73 19.53 -7.40
C GLU A 73 17.74 18.38 -7.43
N MET A 74 17.48 17.29 -6.70
CA MET A 74 18.32 16.10 -6.77
C MET A 74 18.37 15.51 -8.18
N THR A 75 17.25 15.49 -8.94
CA THR A 75 17.26 14.99 -10.31
C THR A 75 18.10 15.88 -11.23
N GLU A 76 18.00 17.21 -11.08
CA GLU A 76 18.76 18.18 -11.87
C GLU A 76 20.26 18.05 -11.62
N LEU A 77 20.68 18.00 -10.37
CA LEU A 77 22.09 17.87 -9.97
C LEU A 77 22.70 16.55 -10.44
N LEU A 78 21.94 15.46 -10.36
CA LEU A 78 22.37 14.14 -10.83
C LEU A 78 22.47 14.11 -12.36
N GLU A 79 21.54 14.74 -13.09
CA GLU A 79 21.62 14.84 -14.55
C GLU A 79 22.87 15.63 -14.99
N ILE A 80 23.16 16.76 -14.34
CA ILE A 80 24.38 17.53 -14.62
C ILE A 80 25.63 16.68 -14.39
N HIS A 81 25.66 15.92 -13.29
CA HIS A 81 26.81 15.08 -12.96
C HIS A 81 27.00 13.91 -13.92
N TYR A 82 25.93 13.15 -14.19
CA TYR A 82 26.02 11.93 -14.99
C TYR A 82 25.83 12.16 -16.49
N GLY A 83 25.20 13.27 -16.89
CA GLY A 83 24.79 13.50 -18.29
C GLY A 83 23.63 12.59 -18.72
N GLN A 84 22.88 12.07 -17.75
CA GLN A 84 21.79 11.10 -17.91
C GLN A 84 20.60 11.50 -17.04
N LYS A 85 19.40 11.41 -17.60
CA LYS A 85 18.15 11.63 -16.84
C LYS A 85 18.01 10.61 -15.72
N VAL A 86 17.23 10.97 -14.70
CA VAL A 86 17.11 10.25 -13.43
C VAL A 86 15.82 9.45 -13.37
N ILE A 87 15.87 8.26 -12.78
CA ILE A 87 14.69 7.50 -12.39
C ILE A 87 14.34 7.82 -10.94
N VAL A 88 13.07 8.05 -10.65
CA VAL A 88 12.57 8.31 -9.30
C VAL A 88 11.61 7.21 -8.89
N LEU A 89 11.91 6.57 -7.75
CA LEU A 89 11.10 5.52 -7.13
C LEU A 89 10.59 6.03 -5.78
N ILE A 90 9.27 6.03 -5.59
CA ILE A 90 8.60 6.47 -4.36
C ILE A 90 7.72 5.33 -3.87
N ASP A 91 8.08 4.75 -2.74
CA ASP A 91 7.38 3.63 -2.15
C ASP A 91 6.47 4.07 -1.01
N GLU A 92 5.28 3.47 -0.93
CA GLU A 92 4.25 3.72 0.09
C GLU A 92 3.91 5.21 0.24
N TYR A 93 3.60 5.87 -0.89
CA TYR A 93 3.30 7.32 -0.94
C TYR A 93 2.06 7.71 -0.12
N ASP A 94 1.18 6.79 0.17
CA ASP A 94 -0.10 6.97 0.84
C ASP A 94 -0.03 6.86 2.37
N VAL A 95 1.00 6.21 2.94
CA VAL A 95 1.15 6.07 4.40
C VAL A 95 1.11 7.42 5.16
N PRO A 96 1.82 8.47 4.71
CA PRO A 96 1.72 9.78 5.39
C PRO A 96 0.32 10.37 5.39
N LEU A 97 -0.49 10.07 4.36
CA LEU A 97 -1.87 10.55 4.23
C LEU A 97 -2.80 9.80 5.17
N GLU A 98 -2.66 8.47 5.26
CA GLU A 98 -3.39 7.66 6.23
C GLU A 98 -3.16 8.16 7.66
N LYS A 99 -1.90 8.34 8.05
CA LYS A 99 -1.54 8.80 9.40
C LYS A 99 -2.00 10.23 9.66
N ALA A 100 -1.91 11.09 8.67
CA ALA A 100 -2.40 12.46 8.76
C ALA A 100 -3.93 12.53 8.92
N HIS A 101 -4.67 11.65 8.24
CA HIS A 101 -6.11 11.52 8.40
C HIS A 101 -6.48 11.01 9.81
N GLU A 102 -5.81 9.99 10.29
CA GLU A 102 -6.00 9.45 11.66
C GLU A 102 -5.76 10.50 12.75
N ASN A 103 -4.79 11.39 12.55
CA ASN A 103 -4.33 12.36 13.57
C ASN A 103 -4.76 13.81 13.29
N GLY A 104 -5.61 14.05 12.28
CA GLY A 104 -6.30 15.33 12.07
C GLY A 104 -5.47 16.45 11.43
N TYR A 105 -4.35 16.12 10.73
CA TYR A 105 -3.54 17.08 9.96
C TYR A 105 -3.48 16.73 8.46
N TYR A 106 -4.54 16.10 7.95
CA TYR A 106 -4.64 15.58 6.59
C TYR A 106 -4.44 16.65 5.51
N HIS A 107 -5.08 17.82 5.67
CA HIS A 107 -5.02 18.87 4.68
C HIS A 107 -3.59 19.43 4.46
N GLU A 108 -2.85 19.63 5.53
CA GLU A 108 -1.46 20.09 5.48
C GLU A 108 -0.56 19.06 4.81
N MET A 109 -0.75 17.78 5.10
CA MET A 109 0.02 16.69 4.49
C MET A 109 -0.28 16.56 2.99
N VAL A 110 -1.55 16.63 2.59
CA VAL A 110 -1.96 16.65 1.18
C VAL A 110 -1.27 17.79 0.43
N LEU A 111 -1.22 18.99 1.01
CA LEU A 111 -0.59 20.16 0.37
C LEU A 111 0.93 19.96 0.19
N LEU A 112 1.61 19.45 1.23
CA LEU A 112 3.04 19.18 1.21
C LEU A 112 3.40 18.14 0.14
N LEU A 113 2.71 16.99 0.13
CA LEU A 113 2.98 15.90 -0.82
C LEU A 113 2.61 16.28 -2.26
N ARG A 114 1.52 17.05 -2.46
CA ARG A 114 1.15 17.60 -3.76
C ARG A 114 2.27 18.44 -4.35
N ASN A 115 2.84 19.35 -3.56
CA ASN A 115 3.91 20.21 -4.02
C ASN A 115 5.18 19.40 -4.29
N LEU A 116 5.56 18.48 -3.40
CA LEU A 116 6.72 17.61 -3.57
C LEU A 116 6.63 16.76 -4.85
N PHE A 117 5.50 16.07 -5.05
CA PHE A 117 5.30 15.25 -6.24
C PHE A 117 5.07 16.09 -7.49
N GLY A 118 4.36 17.21 -7.36
CA GLY A 118 4.14 18.15 -8.45
C GLY A 118 5.43 18.66 -9.06
N ASN A 119 6.38 19.06 -8.23
CA ASN A 119 7.68 19.57 -8.69
C ASN A 119 8.50 18.48 -9.41
N VAL A 120 8.58 17.28 -8.86
CA VAL A 120 9.42 16.23 -9.45
C VAL A 120 8.77 15.55 -10.65
N LEU A 121 7.44 15.41 -10.69
CA LEU A 121 6.74 14.64 -11.72
C LEU A 121 6.20 15.49 -12.87
N LYS A 122 5.91 16.79 -12.62
CA LYS A 122 5.37 17.71 -13.62
C LYS A 122 6.48 18.58 -14.18
N THR A 123 6.61 18.60 -15.49
CA THR A 123 7.56 19.50 -16.20
C THR A 123 9.05 19.36 -15.84
N ASN A 124 9.43 18.34 -15.10
CA ASN A 124 10.82 18.07 -14.77
C ASN A 124 11.55 17.45 -15.96
N ARG A 125 12.47 18.20 -16.56
CA ARG A 125 13.24 17.77 -17.75
C ARG A 125 14.29 16.72 -17.43
N SER A 126 14.75 16.69 -16.20
CA SER A 126 15.77 15.74 -15.69
C SER A 126 15.18 14.37 -15.34
N LEU A 127 13.85 14.24 -15.32
CA LEU A 127 13.17 12.99 -15.06
C LEU A 127 13.14 12.11 -16.32
N ALA A 128 13.64 10.87 -16.20
CA ALA A 128 13.50 9.84 -17.23
C ALA A 128 12.19 9.07 -17.06
N PHE A 129 11.92 8.64 -15.83
CA PHE A 129 10.80 7.79 -15.49
C PHE A 129 10.56 7.84 -13.96
N ALA A 130 9.32 7.67 -13.54
CA ALA A 130 8.99 7.56 -12.12
C ALA A 130 8.01 6.41 -11.87
N VAL A 131 8.16 5.74 -10.72
CA VAL A 131 7.20 4.77 -10.19
C VAL A 131 6.84 5.18 -8.78
N LEU A 132 5.54 5.23 -8.51
CA LEU A 132 4.98 5.41 -7.18
C LEU A 132 4.19 4.18 -6.81
N THR A 133 4.41 3.64 -5.60
CA THR A 133 3.63 2.53 -5.05
C THR A 133 2.88 2.95 -3.81
N GLY A 134 1.70 2.38 -3.59
CA GLY A 134 0.86 2.61 -2.43
C GLY A 134 -0.24 1.55 -2.32
N CYS A 135 -0.84 1.41 -1.16
CA CYS A 135 -1.91 0.47 -0.89
C CYS A 135 -3.24 0.91 -1.52
N LEU A 136 -3.54 2.21 -1.46
CA LEU A 136 -4.76 2.78 -1.99
C LEU A 136 -4.51 3.68 -3.20
N ARG A 137 -5.40 3.57 -4.20
CA ARG A 137 -5.41 4.47 -5.35
C ARG A 137 -6.03 5.81 -4.95
N ILE A 138 -5.25 6.73 -4.40
CA ILE A 138 -5.71 8.06 -4.00
C ILE A 138 -5.77 9.00 -5.23
N ALA A 139 -6.47 8.58 -6.27
CA ALA A 139 -6.49 9.31 -7.55
C ALA A 139 -7.33 10.59 -7.51
N LYS A 140 -8.37 10.63 -6.67
CA LYS A 140 -9.21 11.83 -6.49
C LYS A 140 -8.61 12.81 -5.48
N GLU A 141 -7.64 12.36 -4.68
CA GLU A 141 -6.95 13.26 -3.79
C GLU A 141 -6.21 14.31 -4.61
N SER A 142 -6.32 15.50 -4.15
CA SER A 142 -5.73 16.67 -4.79
C SER A 142 -4.21 16.64 -4.93
N ILE A 143 -3.51 15.60 -4.39
CA ILE A 143 -2.06 15.44 -4.54
C ILE A 143 -1.62 15.22 -5.99
N PHE A 144 -2.45 14.55 -6.79
CA PHE A 144 -2.17 14.33 -8.21
C PHE A 144 -2.90 15.29 -9.14
N THR A 145 -3.57 16.30 -8.59
CA THR A 145 -4.25 17.33 -9.39
C THR A 145 -3.27 18.05 -10.32
N GLY A 146 -3.54 17.99 -11.63
CA GLY A 146 -2.71 18.60 -12.66
C GLY A 146 -1.53 17.75 -13.13
N LEU A 147 -1.40 16.51 -12.66
CA LEU A 147 -0.50 15.51 -13.23
C LEU A 147 -1.29 14.70 -14.27
N ASN A 148 -1.07 14.97 -15.56
CA ASN A 148 -1.83 14.36 -16.65
C ASN A 148 -1.06 13.24 -17.36
N ASN A 149 0.16 12.95 -16.92
CA ASN A 149 1.13 12.14 -17.65
C ASN A 149 1.46 10.83 -16.96
N PHE A 150 0.60 10.38 -16.01
CA PHE A 150 0.77 9.11 -15.41
C PHE A 150 -0.32 8.08 -15.63
N LYS A 151 0.06 6.81 -15.74
CA LYS A 151 -0.83 5.67 -15.83
C LYS A 151 -0.89 5.00 -14.46
N VAL A 152 -2.10 4.74 -13.99
CA VAL A 152 -2.32 4.07 -12.71
C VAL A 152 -2.70 2.63 -12.99
N TYR A 153 -2.07 1.72 -12.25
CA TYR A 153 -2.37 0.30 -12.24
C TYR A 153 -2.86 -0.12 -10.86
N SER A 154 -3.85 -0.97 -10.83
CA SER A 154 -4.41 -1.54 -9.61
C SER A 154 -4.57 -3.05 -9.75
N ILE A 155 -5.04 -3.71 -8.71
CA ILE A 155 -5.29 -5.16 -8.70
C ILE A 155 -6.34 -5.61 -9.72
N THR A 156 -7.09 -4.69 -10.33
CA THR A 156 -8.10 -5.00 -11.37
C THR A 156 -7.51 -5.00 -12.79
N ASN A 157 -6.32 -4.44 -12.99
CA ASN A 157 -5.68 -4.35 -14.29
C ASN A 157 -4.98 -5.68 -14.66
N MET A 158 -5.02 -6.02 -15.96
CA MET A 158 -4.31 -7.18 -16.50
C MET A 158 -2.80 -6.93 -16.67
N GLU A 159 -2.42 -5.67 -16.77
CA GLU A 159 -1.01 -5.28 -16.92
C GLU A 159 -0.34 -5.40 -15.55
N PHE A 160 0.73 -6.19 -15.45
CA PHE A 160 1.45 -6.51 -14.21
C PHE A 160 0.72 -7.43 -13.22
N ASP A 161 -0.30 -8.17 -13.64
CA ASP A 161 -1.11 -9.03 -12.78
C ASP A 161 -0.36 -10.25 -12.21
N GLU A 162 0.83 -10.59 -12.78
CA GLU A 162 1.75 -11.61 -12.25
C GLU A 162 2.92 -11.02 -11.44
N THR A 163 3.02 -9.68 -11.30
CA THR A 163 4.27 -9.05 -10.82
C THR A 163 4.33 -8.91 -9.31
N PHE A 164 3.18 -8.76 -8.64
CA PHE A 164 3.09 -8.41 -7.22
C PHE A 164 2.59 -9.53 -6.32
N GLY A 165 2.43 -10.74 -6.86
CA GLY A 165 2.13 -11.96 -6.14
C GLY A 165 3.01 -13.09 -6.64
N PHE A 166 3.01 -14.25 -5.98
CA PHE A 166 3.61 -15.45 -6.56
C PHE A 166 2.57 -16.19 -7.38
N THR A 167 2.95 -16.60 -8.58
CA THR A 167 2.16 -17.50 -9.40
C THR A 167 2.20 -18.93 -8.87
N ASP A 168 1.25 -19.77 -9.26
CA ASP A 168 1.23 -21.18 -8.86
C ASP A 168 2.52 -21.91 -9.26
N ALA A 169 3.08 -21.59 -10.42
CA ALA A 169 4.33 -22.17 -10.89
C ALA A 169 5.52 -21.79 -9.99
N GLU A 170 5.63 -20.53 -9.58
CA GLU A 170 6.70 -20.05 -8.68
C GLU A 170 6.57 -20.66 -7.28
N VAL A 171 5.35 -20.80 -6.76
CA VAL A 171 5.11 -21.46 -5.47
C VAL A 171 5.53 -22.94 -5.53
N ARG A 172 5.17 -23.67 -6.60
CA ARG A 172 5.58 -25.06 -6.77
C ARG A 172 7.11 -25.19 -6.85
N GLU A 173 7.77 -24.31 -7.60
CA GLU A 173 9.24 -24.28 -7.69
C GLU A 173 9.88 -24.02 -6.32
N MET A 174 9.35 -23.06 -5.55
CA MET A 174 9.82 -22.76 -4.20
C MET A 174 9.63 -23.96 -3.25
N LEU A 175 8.46 -24.60 -3.26
CA LEU A 175 8.20 -25.77 -2.45
C LEU A 175 9.10 -26.97 -2.83
N GLN A 176 9.39 -27.15 -4.12
CA GLN A 176 10.37 -28.15 -4.58
C GLN A 176 11.77 -27.86 -4.07
N TYR A 177 12.19 -26.59 -4.14
CA TYR A 177 13.52 -26.18 -3.67
C TYR A 177 13.73 -26.44 -2.18
N TYR A 178 12.68 -26.25 -1.36
CA TYR A 178 12.71 -26.47 0.08
C TYR A 178 12.30 -27.91 0.50
N GLU A 179 12.09 -28.83 -0.45
CA GLU A 179 11.63 -30.22 -0.21
C GLU A 179 10.25 -30.29 0.49
N LEU A 180 9.37 -29.31 0.22
CA LEU A 180 8.03 -29.17 0.83
C LEU A 180 6.89 -29.38 -0.20
N ILE A 181 7.15 -30.00 -1.33
CA ILE A 181 6.14 -30.16 -2.40
C ILE A 181 4.92 -30.99 -1.97
N ASP A 182 5.08 -31.88 -1.01
CA ASP A 182 3.99 -32.64 -0.39
C ASP A 182 3.02 -31.76 0.41
N LYS A 183 3.41 -30.54 0.76
CA LYS A 183 2.62 -29.52 1.44
C LYS A 183 1.85 -28.58 0.48
N TYR A 184 1.93 -28.80 -0.82
CA TYR A 184 1.37 -27.87 -1.82
C TYR A 184 -0.13 -27.61 -1.60
N GLU A 185 -0.94 -28.63 -1.34
CA GLU A 185 -2.39 -28.45 -1.16
C GLU A 185 -2.70 -27.62 0.11
N GLU A 186 -1.91 -27.78 1.16
CA GLU A 186 -2.02 -26.99 2.39
C GLU A 186 -1.67 -25.54 2.14
N VAL A 187 -0.56 -25.26 1.44
CA VAL A 187 -0.14 -23.90 1.06
C VAL A 187 -1.18 -23.25 0.16
N LYS A 188 -1.76 -24.00 -0.77
CA LYS A 188 -2.81 -23.52 -1.67
C LYS A 188 -4.06 -23.13 -0.90
N GLU A 189 -4.56 -23.97 0.00
CA GLU A 189 -5.74 -23.68 0.80
C GLU A 189 -5.56 -22.42 1.67
N TRP A 190 -4.37 -22.26 2.23
CA TRP A 190 -4.12 -21.22 3.22
C TRP A 190 -3.76 -19.86 2.61
N TYR A 191 -3.04 -19.80 1.47
CA TYR A 191 -2.38 -18.57 1.00
C TYR A 191 -2.64 -18.22 -0.46
N ASP A 192 -3.34 -19.08 -1.23
CA ASP A 192 -3.77 -18.80 -2.60
C ASP A 192 -5.07 -17.97 -2.61
N GLY A 193 -5.57 -17.71 -3.81
CA GLY A 193 -6.93 -17.23 -4.06
C GLY A 193 -7.08 -15.75 -4.27
N TYR A 194 -6.02 -14.96 -4.19
CA TYR A 194 -6.04 -13.59 -4.69
C TYR A 194 -6.09 -13.60 -6.21
N ARG A 195 -6.90 -12.72 -6.78
CA ARG A 195 -6.97 -12.55 -8.22
C ARG A 195 -6.66 -11.11 -8.61
N PHE A 196 -5.53 -10.94 -9.29
CA PHE A 196 -5.13 -9.68 -9.89
C PHE A 196 -5.38 -9.78 -11.41
N GLY A 197 -6.12 -8.82 -11.98
CA GLY A 197 -6.51 -8.89 -13.38
C GLY A 197 -7.12 -10.24 -13.76
N ASN A 198 -6.40 -11.03 -14.53
CA ASN A 198 -6.80 -12.39 -14.94
C ASN A 198 -6.03 -13.51 -14.23
N THR A 199 -5.05 -13.19 -13.39
CA THR A 199 -4.12 -14.15 -12.78
C THR A 199 -4.46 -14.39 -11.32
N GLU A 200 -4.47 -15.67 -10.91
CA GLU A 200 -4.52 -16.06 -9.50
C GLU A 200 -3.11 -16.06 -8.93
N VAL A 201 -2.95 -15.46 -7.75
CA VAL A 201 -1.66 -15.29 -7.10
C VAL A 201 -1.74 -15.56 -5.61
N TYR A 202 -0.62 -15.99 -5.05
CA TYR A 202 -0.41 -16.17 -3.62
C TYR A 202 0.18 -14.90 -3.01
N CYS A 203 -0.07 -14.65 -1.73
CA CYS A 203 0.64 -13.63 -0.98
C CYS A 203 2.10 -14.06 -0.75
N PRO A 204 3.10 -13.33 -1.29
CA PRO A 204 4.51 -13.72 -1.17
C PRO A 204 5.01 -13.82 0.27
N TRP A 205 4.56 -12.90 1.14
CA TRP A 205 4.94 -12.88 2.54
C TRP A 205 4.57 -14.19 3.25
N ASP A 206 3.36 -14.68 3.01
CA ASP A 206 2.83 -15.86 3.68
C ASP A 206 3.57 -17.12 3.23
N VAL A 207 3.76 -17.28 1.91
CA VAL A 207 4.47 -18.44 1.35
C VAL A 207 5.93 -18.47 1.82
N VAL A 208 6.61 -17.33 1.86
CA VAL A 208 8.02 -17.25 2.32
C VAL A 208 8.12 -17.60 3.81
N ASN A 209 7.22 -17.09 4.65
CA ASN A 209 7.24 -17.41 6.08
C ASN A 209 6.87 -18.88 6.33
N TYR A 210 5.86 -19.40 5.62
CA TYR A 210 5.51 -20.82 5.69
C TYR A 210 6.73 -21.72 5.37
N CYS A 211 7.41 -21.47 4.26
CA CYS A 211 8.62 -22.21 3.90
C CYS A 211 9.72 -22.06 4.96
N SER A 212 9.96 -20.86 5.46
CA SER A 212 10.96 -20.60 6.51
C SER A 212 10.70 -21.39 7.79
N ASP A 213 9.43 -21.48 8.20
CA ASP A 213 9.06 -22.19 9.42
C ASP A 213 9.12 -23.70 9.24
N HIS A 214 8.68 -24.23 8.10
CA HIS A 214 8.72 -25.67 7.83
C HIS A 214 10.13 -26.23 7.61
N VAL A 215 11.06 -25.42 7.13
CA VAL A 215 12.49 -25.78 7.09
C VAL A 215 13.05 -25.96 8.50
N LYS A 216 12.61 -25.14 9.46
CA LYS A 216 13.05 -25.25 10.86
C LYS A 216 12.27 -26.29 11.66
N TYR A 217 10.97 -26.36 11.39
CA TYR A 217 10.01 -27.16 12.12
C TYR A 217 9.10 -27.92 11.14
N PRO A 218 9.51 -29.10 10.63
CA PRO A 218 8.81 -29.83 9.55
C PRO A 218 7.33 -30.14 9.82
N ASN A 219 6.90 -30.15 11.08
CA ASN A 219 5.53 -30.42 11.51
C ASN A 219 4.80 -29.15 12.01
N ALA A 220 5.29 -27.96 11.68
CA ALA A 220 4.59 -26.72 12.02
C ALA A 220 3.20 -26.72 11.37
N ALA A 221 2.24 -26.09 12.02
CA ALA A 221 0.94 -25.81 11.40
C ALA A 221 1.03 -24.49 10.61
N PRO A 222 0.21 -24.29 9.57
CA PRO A 222 0.07 -23.00 8.93
C PRO A 222 -0.38 -21.92 9.92
N GLU A 223 0.13 -20.72 9.78
CA GLU A 223 -0.17 -19.58 10.64
C GLU A 223 -0.75 -18.40 9.85
N ASN A 224 -1.37 -17.44 10.56
CA ASN A 224 -1.86 -16.20 9.98
C ASN A 224 -0.71 -15.17 9.94
N TYR A 225 0.17 -15.27 8.94
CA TYR A 225 1.37 -14.43 8.83
C TYR A 225 1.04 -12.98 8.48
N TRP A 226 0.03 -12.75 7.66
CA TRP A 226 -0.37 -11.42 7.21
C TRP A 226 -1.01 -10.60 8.35
N MET A 227 -1.77 -11.24 9.24
CA MET A 227 -2.42 -10.57 10.38
C MET A 227 -1.45 -9.80 11.28
N ASN A 228 -0.21 -10.27 11.38
CA ASN A 228 0.82 -9.65 12.22
C ASN A 228 1.53 -8.46 11.55
N THR A 229 1.29 -8.21 10.27
CA THR A 229 2.00 -7.19 9.49
C THR A 229 1.16 -5.97 9.17
N SER A 230 -0.16 -6.09 9.09
CA SER A 230 -1.08 -5.01 8.76
C SER A 230 -1.81 -4.49 10.00
N GLY A 231 -1.91 -3.16 10.11
CA GLY A 231 -2.84 -2.57 11.08
C GLY A 231 -4.28 -2.95 10.71
N ASN A 232 -4.92 -3.78 11.51
CA ASN A 232 -6.31 -4.25 11.30
C ASN A 232 -7.38 -3.14 11.40
N ASN A 233 -7.00 -1.88 11.25
CA ASN A 233 -7.87 -0.72 11.44
C ASN A 233 -9.04 -0.72 10.44
N VAL A 234 -8.80 -1.11 9.18
CA VAL A 234 -9.83 -1.14 8.14
C VAL A 234 -10.95 -2.12 8.51
N MET A 235 -10.60 -3.35 8.89
CA MET A 235 -11.57 -4.36 9.29
C MET A 235 -12.30 -3.97 10.58
N ASN A 236 -11.62 -3.40 11.57
CA ASN A 236 -12.25 -2.94 12.79
C ASN A 236 -13.26 -1.81 12.51
N ARG A 237 -12.90 -0.83 11.67
CA ARG A 237 -13.81 0.26 11.28
C ARG A 237 -15.00 -0.24 10.45
N PHE A 238 -14.77 -1.21 9.56
CA PHE A 238 -15.87 -1.86 8.83
C PHE A 238 -16.86 -2.50 9.80
N ILE A 239 -16.35 -3.27 10.72
CA ILE A 239 -17.12 -3.96 11.75
C ILE A 239 -17.90 -2.98 12.63
N ASP A 240 -17.26 -1.89 13.06
CA ASP A 240 -17.92 -0.85 13.87
C ASP A 240 -19.05 -0.15 13.09
N SER A 241 -18.88 0.04 11.79
CA SER A 241 -19.89 0.63 10.90
C SER A 241 -21.10 -0.29 10.68
N VAL A 242 -20.89 -1.60 10.66
CA VAL A 242 -21.95 -2.63 10.54
C VAL A 242 -22.79 -2.76 11.82
N GLN A 243 -22.38 -2.18 12.95
CA GLN A 243 -23.18 -2.17 14.20
C GLN A 243 -24.46 -1.34 14.08
N GLN A 244 -24.58 -0.44 13.12
CA GLN A 244 -25.86 0.17 12.76
C GLN A 244 -26.60 -0.77 11.81
N PRO A 245 -27.90 -1.06 12.05
CA PRO A 245 -28.51 -2.28 11.53
C PRO A 245 -28.85 -2.21 10.03
N ASP A 246 -27.90 -2.45 9.19
CA ASP A 246 -28.21 -2.99 7.86
C ASP A 246 -28.18 -4.51 7.95
N MET A 247 -29.35 -5.12 8.08
CA MET A 247 -29.50 -6.58 8.19
C MET A 247 -28.91 -7.31 6.98
N LEU A 248 -28.86 -6.66 5.81
CA LEU A 248 -28.32 -7.22 4.58
C LEU A 248 -26.80 -7.42 4.68
N THR A 249 -26.08 -6.42 5.17
CA THR A 249 -24.61 -6.51 5.32
C THR A 249 -24.18 -7.59 6.30
N LYS A 250 -24.93 -7.83 7.39
CA LYS A 250 -24.67 -8.95 8.32
C LYS A 250 -24.85 -10.31 7.65
N ALA A 251 -25.92 -10.45 6.83
CA ALA A 251 -26.15 -11.68 6.07
C ALA A 251 -25.04 -11.90 5.02
N GLU A 252 -24.63 -10.86 4.31
CA GLU A 252 -23.56 -10.92 3.31
C GLU A 252 -22.20 -11.32 3.93
N LEU A 253 -21.87 -10.84 5.12
CA LEU A 253 -20.70 -11.31 5.85
C LEU A 253 -20.78 -12.80 6.19
N GLY A 254 -21.97 -13.28 6.58
CA GLY A 254 -22.23 -14.70 6.82
C GLY A 254 -22.02 -15.54 5.56
N TRP A 255 -22.49 -15.08 4.40
CA TRP A 255 -22.29 -15.75 3.10
C TRP A 255 -20.79 -15.85 2.77
N LEU A 256 -20.02 -14.77 2.93
CA LEU A 256 -18.58 -14.75 2.68
C LEU A 256 -17.82 -15.75 3.57
N VAL A 257 -18.12 -15.81 4.86
CA VAL A 257 -17.49 -16.77 5.79
C VAL A 257 -17.86 -18.21 5.43
N ASN A 258 -19.06 -18.46 4.89
CA ASN A 258 -19.48 -19.76 4.40
C ASN A 258 -18.87 -20.12 3.03
N GLY A 259 -18.03 -19.24 2.44
CA GLY A 259 -17.40 -19.47 1.14
C GLY A 259 -18.26 -19.07 -0.05
N GLU A 260 -19.38 -18.39 0.18
CA GLU A 260 -20.20 -17.80 -0.86
C GLU A 260 -19.64 -16.44 -1.32
N THR A 261 -20.23 -15.84 -2.33
CA THR A 261 -19.80 -14.58 -2.91
C THR A 261 -20.85 -13.48 -2.71
N VAL A 262 -20.40 -12.22 -2.73
CA VAL A 262 -21.28 -11.05 -2.78
C VAL A 262 -20.97 -10.20 -4.00
N VAL A 263 -21.99 -9.56 -4.57
CA VAL A 263 -21.81 -8.69 -5.74
C VAL A 263 -21.85 -7.24 -5.28
N LYS A 264 -20.74 -6.51 -5.44
CA LYS A 264 -20.61 -5.13 -5.02
C LYS A 264 -20.06 -4.25 -6.13
N LYS A 265 -20.49 -3.00 -6.14
CA LYS A 265 -19.87 -1.97 -6.95
C LYS A 265 -18.59 -1.52 -6.24
N ILE A 266 -17.46 -1.50 -6.96
CA ILE A 266 -16.18 -1.09 -6.43
C ILE A 266 -15.80 0.28 -6.98
N ASP A 267 -15.52 1.21 -6.11
CA ASP A 267 -14.91 2.50 -6.45
C ASP A 267 -13.43 2.48 -6.03
N GLU A 268 -12.54 2.32 -7.00
CA GLU A 268 -11.09 2.36 -6.78
C GLU A 268 -10.54 3.77 -6.55
N THR A 269 -11.41 4.79 -6.59
CA THR A 269 -11.00 6.20 -6.50
C THR A 269 -11.43 6.85 -5.19
N VAL A 270 -11.71 6.04 -4.16
CA VAL A 270 -12.12 6.52 -2.83
C VAL A 270 -10.98 7.27 -2.15
N THR A 271 -11.28 8.44 -1.57
CA THR A 271 -10.33 9.24 -0.80
C THR A 271 -10.28 8.80 0.66
N TYR A 272 -9.26 9.21 1.44
CA TYR A 272 -9.22 8.91 2.88
C TYR A 272 -10.41 9.49 3.63
N ASP A 273 -10.90 10.67 3.26
CA ASP A 273 -12.08 11.28 3.84
C ASP A 273 -13.36 10.48 3.53
N ASP A 274 -13.40 9.79 2.41
CA ASP A 274 -14.57 9.03 1.94
C ASP A 274 -14.55 7.55 2.32
N LEU A 275 -13.39 6.98 2.67
CA LEU A 275 -13.20 5.54 2.90
C LEU A 275 -14.28 4.89 3.78
N TYR A 276 -14.75 5.64 4.77
CA TYR A 276 -15.69 5.16 5.78
C TYR A 276 -17.04 5.87 5.73
N SER A 277 -17.29 6.66 4.69
CA SER A 277 -18.50 7.51 4.60
C SER A 277 -19.75 6.73 4.20
N THR A 278 -19.59 5.63 3.44
CA THR A 278 -20.69 4.78 2.97
C THR A 278 -20.30 3.30 3.02
N MET A 279 -21.32 2.41 3.03
CA MET A 279 -21.07 0.96 2.97
C MET A 279 -20.40 0.54 1.68
N ASP A 280 -20.71 1.16 0.54
CA ASP A 280 -20.06 0.85 -0.75
C ASP A 280 -18.57 1.21 -0.73
N HIS A 281 -18.18 2.30 -0.08
CA HIS A 281 -16.77 2.65 0.10
C HIS A 281 -16.05 1.67 1.04
N LEU A 282 -16.73 1.18 2.07
CA LEU A 282 -16.16 0.14 2.94
C LEU A 282 -15.92 -1.18 2.21
N TRP A 283 -16.85 -1.62 1.34
CA TRP A 283 -16.65 -2.78 0.49
C TRP A 283 -15.48 -2.59 -0.49
N SER A 284 -15.37 -1.39 -1.07
CA SER A 284 -14.23 -1.03 -1.94
C SER A 284 -12.91 -1.09 -1.19
N THR A 285 -12.89 -0.59 0.05
CA THR A 285 -11.71 -0.61 0.91
C THR A 285 -11.28 -2.04 1.26
N LEU A 286 -12.22 -2.92 1.64
CA LEU A 286 -11.93 -4.33 1.94
C LEU A 286 -11.35 -5.06 0.72
N PHE A 287 -11.84 -4.75 -0.48
CA PHE A 287 -11.32 -5.31 -1.72
C PHE A 287 -9.90 -4.81 -2.02
N MET A 288 -9.68 -3.50 -1.97
CA MET A 288 -8.37 -2.91 -2.28
C MET A 288 -7.28 -3.25 -1.26
N THR A 289 -7.66 -3.51 -0.01
CA THR A 289 -6.72 -3.86 1.07
C THR A 289 -6.53 -5.38 1.24
N GLY A 290 -7.12 -6.21 0.38
CA GLY A 290 -6.87 -7.64 0.35
C GLY A 290 -7.68 -8.50 1.31
N TYR A 291 -8.68 -7.94 2.03
CA TYR A 291 -9.63 -8.76 2.77
C TYR A 291 -10.62 -9.50 1.87
N LEU A 292 -10.85 -8.97 0.67
CA LEU A 292 -11.67 -9.59 -0.36
C LEU A 292 -10.89 -9.67 -1.67
N THR A 293 -11.26 -10.62 -2.50
CA THR A 293 -10.76 -10.80 -3.86
C THR A 293 -11.90 -10.91 -4.84
N GLN A 294 -11.65 -10.67 -6.12
CA GLN A 294 -12.64 -10.87 -7.17
C GLN A 294 -12.72 -12.35 -7.58
N LYS A 295 -13.93 -12.85 -7.79
CA LYS A 295 -14.23 -14.15 -8.42
C LYS A 295 -15.07 -13.92 -9.65
N GLY A 296 -14.51 -14.20 -10.84
CA GLY A 296 -15.20 -14.00 -12.11
C GLY A 296 -14.91 -12.63 -12.75
N LYS A 297 -15.70 -12.31 -13.79
CA LYS A 297 -15.54 -11.06 -14.56
C LYS A 297 -16.35 -9.94 -13.94
N GLU A 298 -15.79 -8.75 -13.98
CA GLU A 298 -16.49 -7.51 -13.69
C GLU A 298 -17.60 -7.26 -14.74
N VAL A 299 -18.76 -6.79 -14.28
CA VAL A 299 -19.87 -6.38 -15.14
C VAL A 299 -20.40 -5.03 -14.63
N ASP A 300 -20.30 -4.00 -15.44
CA ASP A 300 -20.78 -2.64 -15.13
C ASP A 300 -20.23 -2.07 -13.82
N GLY A 301 -18.94 -2.26 -13.52
CA GLY A 301 -18.27 -1.83 -12.28
C GLY A 301 -18.69 -2.64 -11.04
N ARG A 302 -19.33 -3.80 -11.23
CA ARG A 302 -19.70 -4.73 -10.16
C ARG A 302 -18.84 -5.96 -10.20
N TYR A 303 -18.23 -6.27 -9.08
CA TYR A 303 -17.39 -7.43 -8.87
C TYR A 303 -18.08 -8.46 -8.00
N CYS A 304 -17.89 -9.73 -8.36
CA CYS A 304 -18.24 -10.85 -7.51
C CYS A 304 -17.08 -11.05 -6.53
N LEU A 305 -17.29 -10.72 -5.26
CA LEU A 305 -16.27 -10.72 -4.23
C LEU A 305 -16.37 -11.96 -3.35
N ALA A 306 -15.21 -12.47 -2.93
CA ALA A 306 -15.07 -13.58 -1.99
C ALA A 306 -13.92 -13.31 -1.00
N ILE A 307 -13.90 -14.05 0.10
CA ILE A 307 -12.71 -14.17 0.94
C ILE A 307 -11.67 -15.01 0.15
N PRO A 308 -10.41 -14.56 0.02
CA PRO A 308 -9.45 -15.23 -0.85
C PRO A 308 -9.05 -16.63 -0.37
N ASN A 309 -8.77 -16.80 0.92
CA ASN A 309 -8.13 -18.00 1.45
C ASN A 309 -8.46 -18.25 2.92
N GLN A 310 -7.91 -19.33 3.47
CA GLN A 310 -8.18 -19.75 4.85
C GLN A 310 -7.61 -18.78 5.89
N GLU A 311 -6.46 -18.15 5.64
CA GLU A 311 -5.90 -17.15 6.56
C GLU A 311 -6.85 -15.98 6.74
N ILE A 312 -7.28 -15.36 5.63
CA ILE A 312 -8.20 -14.21 5.67
C ILE A 312 -9.57 -14.62 6.25
N LYS A 313 -10.02 -15.84 5.94
CA LYS A 313 -11.24 -16.38 6.54
C LYS A 313 -11.17 -16.46 8.06
N ASN A 314 -10.05 -16.90 8.60
CA ASN A 314 -9.83 -16.96 10.05
C ASN A 314 -9.88 -15.55 10.68
N ILE A 315 -9.20 -14.57 10.04
CA ILE A 315 -9.19 -13.18 10.50
C ILE A 315 -10.60 -12.58 10.52
N VAL A 316 -11.32 -12.71 9.41
CA VAL A 316 -12.70 -12.18 9.26
C VAL A 316 -13.64 -12.84 10.27
N THR A 317 -13.56 -14.17 10.42
CA THR A 317 -14.40 -14.93 11.35
C THR A 317 -14.16 -14.51 12.80
N GLU A 318 -12.92 -14.37 13.22
CA GLU A 318 -12.56 -13.93 14.57
C GLU A 318 -13.14 -12.54 14.89
N ARG A 319 -13.05 -11.63 13.92
CA ARG A 319 -13.59 -10.27 14.07
C ARG A 319 -15.11 -10.25 14.13
N ILE A 320 -15.78 -11.04 13.28
CA ILE A 320 -17.25 -11.21 13.32
C ILE A 320 -17.72 -11.79 14.66
N LEU A 321 -17.04 -12.82 15.18
CA LEU A 321 -17.35 -13.40 16.49
C LEU A 321 -17.21 -12.36 17.62
N THR A 322 -16.26 -11.45 17.52
CA THR A 322 -16.11 -10.35 18.49
C THR A 322 -17.31 -9.39 18.47
N LEU A 323 -17.86 -9.10 17.29
CA LEU A 323 -19.11 -8.34 17.13
C LEU A 323 -20.27 -8.98 17.87
N PHE A 324 -20.53 -10.27 17.59
CA PHE A 324 -21.65 -10.97 18.20
C PHE A 324 -21.54 -11.06 19.73
N ARG A 325 -20.32 -11.22 20.26
CA ARG A 325 -20.09 -11.20 21.71
C ARG A 325 -20.40 -9.85 22.34
N ASN A 326 -20.13 -8.75 21.63
CA ASN A 326 -20.43 -7.40 22.10
C ASN A 326 -21.93 -7.10 22.05
N ASP A 327 -22.65 -7.59 21.04
CA ASP A 327 -24.11 -7.47 20.95
C ASP A 327 -24.81 -8.23 22.09
N VAL A 328 -24.41 -9.49 22.33
CA VAL A 328 -24.97 -10.30 23.45
C VAL A 328 -24.69 -9.65 24.81
N ARG A 329 -23.55 -9.00 25.01
CA ARG A 329 -23.23 -8.29 26.26
C ARG A 329 -24.07 -7.00 26.43
N LYS A 330 -24.42 -6.31 25.33
CA LYS A 330 -25.28 -5.13 25.38
C LYS A 330 -26.72 -5.52 25.70
N ASP A 331 -27.25 -6.56 25.06
CA ASP A 331 -28.58 -7.08 25.30
C ASP A 331 -28.73 -7.70 26.71
N GLY A 332 -27.71 -8.39 27.20
CA GLY A 332 -27.71 -8.96 28.56
C GLY A 332 -27.64 -7.91 29.68
N ARG A 333 -27.22 -6.67 29.40
CA ARG A 333 -27.31 -5.53 30.36
C ARG A 333 -28.66 -4.83 30.35
N ALA A 334 -29.46 -5.06 29.33
CA ALA A 334 -30.83 -4.50 29.27
C ALA A 334 -31.89 -5.37 29.99
N VAL A 335 -31.48 -6.54 30.48
CA VAL A 335 -32.36 -7.53 31.17
C VAL A 335 -32.05 -7.63 32.69
N LEU A 336 -31.12 -6.85 33.21
CA LEU A 336 -30.85 -6.66 34.64
C LEU A 336 -31.16 -5.20 35.04
#